data_70c85bf045fede4fcfca8c91b0bbaee0
#
_entry.id   70c85bf045fede4fcfca8c91b0bbaee0
#
_cell.length_a   1.000
_cell.length_b   1.000
_cell.length_c   1.000
_cell.angle_alpha   90.00
_cell.angle_beta   90.00
_cell.angle_gamma   90.00
#
_symmetry.space_group_name_H-M   'P 1'
#
loop_
_entity.id
_entity.type
_entity.pdbx_description
1 polymer ?
#
loop_
_entity_poly.entity_id
_entity_poly.type
_entity_poly.pdbx_seq_one_letter_code
_entity_poly.pdbx_strand_id
1 'polypeptide(L)'
;LALALGAEGGRDAAVAQYGSLKGMALPLLTFPFGLLGSLSVLLMPEITQAHIRGETARLQALIDRMLRLTGYFSALAGAVFWVLGCPLAQTLYHSPEAGFYLEVLGPAMPLLYFESMVDGAMKGMGEQKAAFRYSVWDSILRIVGVVLLLPRYGMPGFLFVILVSSCYTCLANTGRLLASSETKLRLWRWLGAPMLASAG
;
A
#
# COMPACT_ATOMS: atom_id res chain seq x y z
N LEU A 1 -14.67 7.00 15.63
CA LEU A 1 -14.94 6.75 14.22
C LEU A 1 -16.45 6.68 13.95
N ALA A 2 -17.18 5.80 14.64
CA ALA A 2 -18.63 5.65 14.48
C ALA A 2 -19.42 6.95 14.74
N LEU A 3 -19.01 7.76 15.71
CA LEU A 3 -19.62 9.07 16.02
C LEU A 3 -19.36 10.12 14.93
N ALA A 4 -18.22 10.05 14.25
CA ALA A 4 -17.86 10.99 13.19
C ALA A 4 -18.49 10.65 11.82
N LEU A 5 -18.78 9.38 11.56
CA LEU A 5 -19.49 8.92 10.35
C LEU A 5 -21.00 9.08 10.45
N GLY A 6 -21.54 9.34 11.64
CA GLY A 6 -22.98 9.33 11.94
C GLY A 6 -23.76 10.56 11.50
N ALA A 7 -23.15 11.51 10.77
CA ALA A 7 -23.86 12.75 10.42
C ALA A 7 -24.97 12.58 9.38
N GLU A 8 -24.96 11.56 8.54
CA GLU A 8 -25.95 11.38 7.47
C GLU A 8 -26.80 10.10 7.54
N GLY A 9 -26.48 9.15 8.43
CA GLY A 9 -27.19 7.85 8.43
C GLY A 9 -27.29 7.16 9.79
N GLY A 10 -26.90 7.82 10.84
CA GLY A 10 -26.86 7.22 12.17
C GLY A 10 -25.64 6.33 12.41
N ARG A 11 -25.45 5.95 13.67
CA ARG A 11 -24.31 5.16 14.15
C ARG A 11 -24.19 3.80 13.45
N ASP A 12 -25.32 3.18 13.15
CA ASP A 12 -25.35 1.84 12.56
C ASP A 12 -24.91 1.85 11.09
N ALA A 13 -25.29 2.86 10.32
CA ALA A 13 -24.82 3.04 8.94
C ALA A 13 -23.30 3.29 8.88
N ALA A 14 -22.77 4.10 9.80
CA ALA A 14 -21.35 4.37 9.90
C ALA A 14 -20.53 3.11 10.23
N VAL A 15 -21.04 2.26 11.13
CA VAL A 15 -20.42 0.98 11.49
C VAL A 15 -20.50 0.01 10.31
N ALA A 16 -21.61 -0.02 9.57
CA ALA A 16 -21.76 -0.86 8.38
C ALA A 16 -20.76 -0.49 7.27
N GLN A 17 -20.63 0.81 6.95
CA GLN A 17 -19.67 1.30 5.96
C GLN A 17 -18.21 0.96 6.33
N TYR A 18 -17.85 1.17 7.59
CA TYR A 18 -16.51 0.79 8.06
C TYR A 18 -16.33 -0.73 8.05
N GLY A 19 -17.37 -1.48 8.38
CA GLY A 19 -17.40 -2.95 8.30
C GLY A 19 -17.20 -3.45 6.87
N SER A 20 -17.88 -2.86 5.88
CA SER A 20 -17.73 -3.20 4.47
C SER A 20 -16.32 -2.91 3.96
N LEU A 21 -15.73 -1.77 4.33
CA LEU A 21 -14.36 -1.45 3.98
C LEU A 21 -13.36 -2.41 4.64
N LYS A 22 -13.43 -2.53 5.98
CA LYS A 22 -12.43 -3.25 6.78
C LYS A 22 -12.59 -4.76 6.70
N GLY A 23 -13.82 -5.26 6.64
CA GLY A 23 -14.14 -6.68 6.66
C GLY A 23 -14.28 -7.32 5.28
N MET A 24 -14.56 -6.55 4.23
CA MET A 24 -14.78 -7.08 2.88
C MET A 24 -13.73 -6.56 1.88
N ALA A 25 -13.63 -5.23 1.69
CA ALA A 25 -12.77 -4.68 0.66
C ALA A 25 -11.28 -4.86 0.98
N LEU A 26 -10.81 -4.51 2.18
CA LEU A 26 -9.39 -4.60 2.54
C LEU A 26 -8.84 -6.04 2.51
N PRO A 27 -9.50 -7.08 3.05
CA PRO A 27 -9.03 -8.45 2.91
C PRO A 27 -8.88 -8.89 1.46
N LEU A 28 -9.83 -8.52 0.60
CA LEU A 28 -9.75 -8.84 -0.83
C LEU A 28 -8.59 -8.12 -1.52
N LEU A 29 -8.38 -6.84 -1.21
CA LEU A 29 -7.25 -6.06 -1.70
C LEU A 29 -5.89 -6.61 -1.23
N THR A 30 -5.81 -7.13 0.00
CA THR A 30 -4.58 -7.68 0.55
C THR A 30 -4.31 -9.13 0.14
N PHE A 31 -5.30 -9.85 -0.37
CA PHE A 31 -5.14 -11.25 -0.79
C PHE A 31 -4.03 -11.45 -1.84
N PRO A 32 -3.97 -10.69 -2.95
CA PRO A 32 -2.88 -10.82 -3.91
C PRO A 32 -1.51 -10.47 -3.32
N PHE A 33 -1.47 -9.60 -2.29
CA PHE A 33 -0.23 -9.25 -1.60
C PHE A 33 0.41 -10.45 -0.89
N GLY A 34 -0.36 -11.45 -0.47
CA GLY A 34 0.17 -12.68 0.12
C GLY A 34 1.20 -13.39 -0.77
N LEU A 35 1.02 -13.35 -2.09
CA LEU A 35 1.98 -13.89 -3.07
C LEU A 35 3.28 -13.08 -3.08
N LEU A 36 3.19 -11.77 -3.09
CA LEU A 36 4.35 -10.88 -2.99
C LEU A 36 5.04 -10.98 -1.64
N GLY A 37 4.27 -11.16 -0.56
CA GLY A 37 4.80 -11.38 0.79
C GLY A 37 5.71 -12.61 0.85
N SER A 38 5.32 -13.71 0.24
CA SER A 38 6.16 -14.91 0.13
C SER A 38 7.46 -14.63 -0.61
N LEU A 39 7.42 -13.87 -1.70
CA LEU A 39 8.61 -13.44 -2.42
C LEU A 39 9.52 -12.54 -1.57
N SER A 40 8.94 -11.64 -0.79
CA SER A 40 9.68 -10.77 0.13
C SER A 40 10.45 -11.59 1.18
N VAL A 41 9.81 -12.59 1.76
CA VAL A 41 10.44 -13.49 2.75
C VAL A 41 11.62 -14.24 2.15
N LEU A 42 11.54 -14.67 0.89
CA LEU A 42 12.64 -15.35 0.19
C LEU A 42 13.79 -14.41 -0.17
N LEU A 43 13.50 -13.17 -0.54
CA LEU A 43 14.51 -12.18 -0.94
C LEU A 43 15.19 -11.50 0.26
N MET A 44 14.52 -11.42 1.41
CA MET A 44 15.02 -10.73 2.59
C MET A 44 16.40 -11.25 3.06
N PRO A 45 16.64 -12.58 3.20
CA PRO A 45 17.96 -13.09 3.59
C PRO A 45 19.04 -12.81 2.54
N GLU A 46 18.70 -12.79 1.25
CA GLU A 46 19.66 -12.44 0.19
C GLU A 46 20.05 -10.96 0.25
N ILE A 47 19.09 -10.07 0.49
CA ILE A 47 19.32 -8.63 0.70
C ILE A 47 20.23 -8.43 1.91
N THR A 48 19.94 -9.10 3.03
CA THR A 48 20.75 -9.03 4.26
C THR A 48 22.19 -9.50 4.00
N GLN A 49 22.36 -10.64 3.33
CA GLN A 49 23.71 -11.17 3.02
C GLN A 49 24.49 -10.24 2.10
N ALA A 50 23.87 -9.73 1.03
CA ALA A 50 24.52 -8.80 0.11
C ALA A 50 24.93 -7.50 0.83
N HIS A 51 24.09 -7.00 1.73
CA HIS A 51 24.36 -5.82 2.53
C HIS A 51 25.53 -6.04 3.50
N ILE A 52 25.55 -7.13 4.27
CA ILE A 52 26.63 -7.46 5.23
C ILE A 52 27.96 -7.68 4.51
N ARG A 53 27.95 -8.29 3.32
CA ARG A 53 29.18 -8.53 2.52
C ARG A 53 29.68 -7.29 1.79
N GLY A 54 28.95 -6.18 1.79
CA GLY A 54 29.28 -4.99 1.04
C GLY A 54 29.17 -5.15 -0.48
N GLU A 55 28.39 -6.15 -0.95
CA GLU A 55 28.19 -6.43 -2.37
C GLU A 55 27.15 -5.44 -2.96
N THR A 56 27.51 -4.18 -3.09
CA THR A 56 26.61 -3.09 -3.48
C THR A 56 25.91 -3.34 -4.82
N ALA A 57 26.61 -3.86 -5.82
CA ALA A 57 26.03 -4.16 -7.13
C ALA A 57 24.97 -5.25 -7.06
N ARG A 58 25.19 -6.29 -6.26
CA ARG A 58 24.22 -7.36 -6.03
C ARG A 58 23.01 -6.87 -5.25
N LEU A 59 23.24 -6.08 -4.19
CA LEU A 59 22.19 -5.47 -3.39
C LEU A 59 21.26 -4.60 -4.26
N GLN A 60 21.84 -3.73 -5.10
CA GLN A 60 21.10 -2.90 -6.04
C GLN A 60 20.28 -3.72 -7.03
N ALA A 61 20.86 -4.79 -7.58
CA ALA A 61 20.15 -5.67 -8.52
C ALA A 61 18.96 -6.41 -7.86
N LEU A 62 19.12 -6.87 -6.61
CA LEU A 62 18.05 -7.50 -5.83
C LEU A 62 16.90 -6.54 -5.54
N ILE A 63 17.22 -5.32 -5.08
CA ILE A 63 16.22 -4.27 -4.80
C ILE A 63 15.50 -3.87 -6.09
N ASP A 64 16.22 -3.61 -7.18
CA ASP A 64 15.62 -3.23 -8.46
C ASP A 64 14.69 -4.32 -9.01
N ARG A 65 15.09 -5.60 -8.90
CA ARG A 65 14.25 -6.74 -9.29
C ARG A 65 13.00 -6.85 -8.44
N MET A 66 13.14 -6.72 -7.11
CA MET A 66 12.01 -6.77 -6.17
C MET A 66 11.01 -5.66 -6.46
N LEU A 67 11.47 -4.42 -6.61
CA LEU A 67 10.60 -3.27 -6.86
C LEU A 67 9.90 -3.34 -8.22
N ARG A 68 10.58 -3.83 -9.26
CA ARG A 68 9.97 -4.05 -10.57
C ARG A 68 8.87 -5.11 -10.53
N LEU A 69 9.15 -6.26 -9.93
CA LEU A 69 8.15 -7.33 -9.80
C LEU A 69 6.93 -6.85 -9.01
N THR A 70 7.16 -6.14 -7.92
CA THR A 70 6.09 -5.51 -7.13
C THR A 70 5.29 -4.53 -7.97
N GLY A 71 5.95 -3.67 -8.74
CA GLY A 71 5.30 -2.69 -9.61
C GLY A 71 4.39 -3.34 -10.65
N TYR A 72 4.87 -4.33 -11.39
CA TYR A 72 4.06 -5.04 -12.39
C TYR A 72 2.87 -5.79 -11.77
N PHE A 73 3.14 -6.52 -10.68
CA PHE A 73 2.10 -7.31 -10.03
C PHE A 73 1.03 -6.42 -9.39
N SER A 74 1.44 -5.35 -8.71
CA SER A 74 0.50 -4.43 -8.06
C SER A 74 -0.29 -3.59 -9.07
N ALA A 75 0.30 -3.21 -10.20
CA ALA A 75 -0.40 -2.53 -11.27
C ALA A 75 -1.46 -3.44 -11.91
N LEU A 76 -1.11 -4.72 -12.18
CA LEU A 76 -2.06 -5.70 -12.67
C LEU A 76 -3.21 -5.94 -11.68
N ALA A 77 -2.89 -6.17 -10.40
CA ALA A 77 -3.90 -6.35 -9.36
C ALA A 77 -4.78 -5.10 -9.20
N GLY A 78 -4.19 -3.91 -9.23
CA GLY A 78 -4.90 -2.65 -9.18
C GLY A 78 -5.86 -2.45 -10.34
N ALA A 79 -5.43 -2.77 -11.57
CA ALA A 79 -6.28 -2.72 -12.76
C ALA A 79 -7.46 -3.70 -12.67
N VAL A 80 -7.22 -4.93 -12.19
CA VAL A 80 -8.28 -5.92 -11.98
C VAL A 80 -9.31 -5.40 -10.97
N PHE A 81 -8.89 -4.86 -9.83
CA PHE A 81 -9.82 -4.33 -8.84
C PHE A 81 -10.50 -3.04 -9.27
N TRP A 82 -9.85 -2.23 -10.09
CA TRP A 82 -10.46 -1.03 -10.64
C TRP A 82 -11.60 -1.36 -11.62
N VAL A 83 -11.39 -2.36 -12.49
CA VAL A 83 -12.38 -2.72 -13.52
C VAL A 83 -13.41 -3.72 -13.00
N LEU A 84 -12.99 -4.70 -12.20
CA LEU A 84 -13.82 -5.80 -11.73
C LEU A 84 -14.22 -5.67 -10.26
N GLY A 85 -13.91 -4.56 -9.58
CA GLY A 85 -14.17 -4.38 -8.15
C GLY A 85 -15.64 -4.53 -7.79
N CYS A 86 -16.52 -3.88 -8.52
CA CYS A 86 -17.96 -3.96 -8.29
C CYS A 86 -18.53 -5.37 -8.56
N PRO A 87 -18.31 -6.01 -9.73
CA PRO A 87 -18.76 -7.38 -9.95
C PRO A 87 -18.16 -8.40 -8.97
N LEU A 88 -16.90 -8.25 -8.58
CA LEU A 88 -16.27 -9.13 -7.58
C LEU A 88 -16.94 -9.01 -6.20
N ALA A 89 -17.15 -7.78 -5.74
CA ALA A 89 -17.81 -7.57 -4.44
C ALA A 89 -19.27 -8.04 -4.43
N GLN A 90 -19.98 -7.86 -5.53
CA GLN A 90 -21.35 -8.35 -5.65
C GLN A 90 -21.42 -9.87 -5.64
N THR A 91 -20.52 -10.55 -6.33
CA THR A 91 -20.51 -12.02 -6.40
C THR A 91 -20.05 -12.66 -5.08
N LEU A 92 -19.08 -12.07 -4.39
CA LEU A 92 -18.50 -12.64 -3.17
C LEU A 92 -19.25 -12.22 -1.90
N TYR A 93 -19.67 -10.96 -1.82
CA TYR A 93 -20.18 -10.36 -0.59
C TYR A 93 -21.61 -9.82 -0.71
N HIS A 94 -22.18 -9.81 -1.91
CA HIS A 94 -23.50 -9.22 -2.19
C HIS A 94 -23.60 -7.75 -1.70
N SER A 95 -22.47 -7.03 -1.70
CA SER A 95 -22.35 -5.66 -1.17
C SER A 95 -21.84 -4.70 -2.25
N PRO A 96 -22.70 -3.81 -2.76
CA PRO A 96 -22.27 -2.78 -3.72
C PRO A 96 -21.31 -1.74 -3.08
N GLU A 97 -21.43 -1.52 -1.77
CA GLU A 97 -20.54 -0.61 -1.04
C GLU A 97 -19.08 -1.11 -1.04
N ALA A 98 -18.88 -2.41 -0.82
CA ALA A 98 -17.57 -3.02 -0.88
C ALA A 98 -16.97 -2.89 -2.29
N GLY A 99 -17.81 -2.99 -3.34
CA GLY A 99 -17.42 -2.77 -4.73
C GLY A 99 -16.86 -1.37 -4.98
N PHE A 100 -17.56 -0.36 -4.51
CA PHE A 100 -17.10 1.03 -4.59
C PHE A 100 -15.72 1.23 -3.95
N TYR A 101 -15.50 0.64 -2.77
CA TYR A 101 -14.19 0.74 -2.10
C TYR A 101 -13.09 0.02 -2.88
N LEU A 102 -13.37 -1.11 -3.51
CA LEU A 102 -12.42 -1.83 -4.36
C LEU A 102 -12.04 -1.00 -5.59
N GLU A 103 -13.00 -0.37 -6.24
CA GLU A 103 -12.75 0.49 -7.41
C GLU A 103 -11.95 1.73 -7.05
N VAL A 104 -12.28 2.38 -5.93
CA VAL A 104 -11.55 3.59 -5.47
C VAL A 104 -10.14 3.26 -4.99
N LEU A 105 -9.93 2.13 -4.31
CA LEU A 105 -8.63 1.74 -3.80
C LEU A 105 -7.79 0.95 -4.83
N GLY A 106 -8.39 0.41 -5.89
CA GLY A 106 -7.69 -0.29 -6.96
C GLY A 106 -6.48 0.47 -7.50
N PRO A 107 -6.64 1.72 -7.97
CA PRO A 107 -5.51 2.54 -8.43
C PRO A 107 -4.44 2.84 -7.38
N ALA A 108 -4.77 2.72 -6.08
CA ALA A 108 -3.83 2.90 -4.98
C ALA A 108 -3.02 1.63 -4.65
N MET A 109 -3.39 0.47 -5.19
CA MET A 109 -2.72 -0.81 -4.93
C MET A 109 -1.21 -0.77 -5.20
N PRO A 110 -0.72 -0.20 -6.32
CA PRO A 110 0.70 -0.07 -6.55
C PRO A 110 1.43 0.63 -5.40
N LEU A 111 0.82 1.68 -4.86
CA LEU A 111 1.39 2.45 -3.76
C LEU A 111 1.45 1.64 -2.46
N LEU A 112 0.34 0.97 -2.10
CA LEU A 112 0.22 0.16 -0.88
C LEU A 112 1.19 -1.03 -0.88
N TYR A 113 1.29 -1.74 -2.01
CA TYR A 113 2.18 -2.89 -2.13
C TYR A 113 3.64 -2.47 -2.17
N PHE A 114 3.94 -1.37 -2.85
CA PHE A 114 5.29 -0.81 -2.92
C PHE A 114 5.78 -0.38 -1.54
N GLU A 115 4.95 0.34 -0.77
CA GLU A 115 5.22 0.71 0.62
C GLU A 115 5.62 -0.50 1.47
N SER A 116 4.82 -1.56 1.40
CA SER A 116 5.03 -2.77 2.20
C SER A 116 6.31 -3.53 1.82
N MET A 117 6.64 -3.59 0.53
CA MET A 117 7.85 -4.24 0.04
C MET A 117 9.11 -3.44 0.38
N VAL A 118 9.05 -2.11 0.28
CA VAL A 118 10.15 -1.23 0.68
C VAL A 118 10.42 -1.34 2.19
N ASP A 119 9.38 -1.38 3.02
CA ASP A 119 9.48 -1.59 4.46
C ASP A 119 10.17 -2.94 4.79
N GLY A 120 9.80 -4.00 4.06
CA GLY A 120 10.46 -5.30 4.16
C GLY A 120 11.96 -5.23 3.82
N ALA A 121 12.32 -4.58 2.71
CA ALA A 121 13.73 -4.42 2.31
C ALA A 121 14.55 -3.61 3.32
N MET A 122 13.98 -2.54 3.88
CA MET A 122 14.63 -1.75 4.93
C MET A 122 14.92 -2.59 6.18
N LYS A 123 13.98 -3.45 6.58
CA LYS A 123 14.19 -4.40 7.69
C LYS A 123 15.29 -5.41 7.36
N GLY A 124 15.35 -5.90 6.13
CA GLY A 124 16.43 -6.78 5.66
C GLY A 124 17.82 -6.14 5.70
N MET A 125 17.92 -4.84 5.46
CA MET A 125 19.18 -4.08 5.56
C MET A 125 19.53 -3.62 6.98
N GLY A 126 18.74 -3.97 8.01
CA GLY A 126 18.97 -3.54 9.38
C GLY A 126 18.53 -2.10 9.69
N GLU A 127 17.91 -1.39 8.75
CA GLU A 127 17.39 -0.02 8.91
C GLU A 127 16.05 0.04 9.68
N GLN A 128 15.85 -0.89 10.61
CA GLN A 128 14.61 -1.02 11.39
C GLN A 128 14.28 0.24 12.20
N LYS A 129 15.31 0.93 12.72
CA LYS A 129 15.11 2.17 13.51
C LYS A 129 14.54 3.30 12.64
N ALA A 130 14.98 3.40 11.39
CA ALA A 130 14.45 4.40 10.44
C ALA A 130 13.02 4.04 10.04
N ALA A 131 12.75 2.77 9.68
CA ALA A 131 11.42 2.29 9.35
C ALA A 131 10.43 2.53 10.50
N PHE A 132 10.81 2.21 11.74
CA PHE A 132 10.00 2.47 12.92
C PHE A 132 9.66 3.96 13.10
N ARG A 133 10.66 4.83 12.94
CA ARG A 133 10.45 6.28 13.07
C ARG A 133 9.47 6.82 12.02
N TYR A 134 9.57 6.36 10.77
CA TYR A 134 8.62 6.73 9.71
C TYR A 134 7.21 6.19 9.98
N SER A 135 7.09 4.95 10.51
CA SER A 135 5.82 4.36 10.92
C SER A 135 5.15 5.15 12.06
N VAL A 136 5.93 5.66 13.02
CA VAL A 136 5.40 6.52 14.08
C VAL A 136 4.86 7.83 13.51
N TRP A 137 5.61 8.48 12.64
CA TRP A 137 5.15 9.70 11.96
C TRP A 137 3.91 9.47 11.10
N ASP A 138 3.86 8.34 10.37
CA ASP A 138 2.68 7.93 9.62
C ASP A 138 1.46 7.77 10.53
N SER A 139 1.63 7.11 11.67
CA SER A 139 0.56 6.92 12.64
C SER A 139 0.03 8.25 13.18
N ILE A 140 0.91 9.20 13.47
CA ILE A 140 0.52 10.55 13.91
C ILE A 140 -0.24 11.27 12.78
N LEU A 141 0.29 11.24 11.56
CA LEU A 141 -0.35 11.85 10.39
C LEU A 141 -1.74 11.27 10.16
N ARG A 142 -1.87 9.94 10.27
CA ARG A 142 -3.13 9.22 10.11
C ARG A 142 -4.14 9.57 11.19
N ILE A 143 -3.71 9.62 12.46
CA ILE A 143 -4.59 10.00 13.58
C ILE A 143 -5.07 11.45 13.41
N VAL A 144 -4.16 12.38 13.16
CA VAL A 144 -4.50 13.80 12.95
C VAL A 144 -5.42 13.96 11.73
N GLY A 145 -5.08 13.31 10.62
CA GLY A 145 -5.90 13.34 9.40
C GLY A 145 -7.31 12.81 9.62
N VAL A 146 -7.44 11.67 10.31
CA VAL A 146 -8.76 11.08 10.63
C VAL A 146 -9.57 12.00 11.54
N VAL A 147 -8.96 12.57 12.60
CA VAL A 147 -9.67 13.45 13.53
C VAL A 147 -10.15 14.73 12.85
N LEU A 148 -9.39 15.27 11.89
CA LEU A 148 -9.75 16.49 11.19
C LEU A 148 -10.69 16.30 10.00
N LEU A 149 -10.45 15.29 9.18
CA LEU A 149 -11.17 15.10 7.91
C LEU A 149 -12.42 14.24 8.04
N LEU A 150 -12.39 13.23 8.92
CA LEU A 150 -13.52 12.32 9.08
C LEU A 150 -14.82 13.02 9.52
N PRO A 151 -14.81 13.99 10.50
CA PRO A 151 -16.01 14.70 10.89
C PRO A 151 -16.59 15.61 9.80
N ARG A 152 -15.75 16.06 8.85
CA ARG A 152 -16.16 17.00 7.79
C ARG A 152 -16.56 16.29 6.49
N TYR A 153 -15.86 15.23 6.13
CA TYR A 153 -15.99 14.59 4.82
C TYR A 153 -16.45 13.12 4.90
N GLY A 154 -16.67 12.57 6.11
CA GLY A 154 -17.09 11.19 6.30
C GLY A 154 -16.10 10.17 5.71
N MET A 155 -16.64 9.13 5.07
CA MET A 155 -15.86 8.03 4.48
C MET A 155 -14.88 8.46 3.37
N PRO A 156 -15.24 9.35 2.44
CA PRO A 156 -14.26 9.90 1.47
C PRO A 156 -13.05 10.56 2.14
N GLY A 157 -13.26 11.29 3.23
CA GLY A 157 -12.17 11.87 4.02
C GLY A 157 -11.25 10.82 4.62
N PHE A 158 -11.80 9.71 5.09
CA PHE A 158 -11.02 8.59 5.60
C PHE A 158 -10.15 7.92 4.51
N LEU A 159 -10.73 7.67 3.33
CA LEU A 159 -10.01 7.12 2.17
C LEU A 159 -8.88 8.06 1.73
N PHE A 160 -9.13 9.37 1.70
CA PHE A 160 -8.11 10.36 1.37
C PHE A 160 -6.94 10.34 2.36
N VAL A 161 -7.21 10.23 3.67
CA VAL A 161 -6.17 10.11 4.69
C VAL A 161 -5.32 8.86 4.47
N ILE A 162 -5.93 7.72 4.15
CA ILE A 162 -5.19 6.48 3.84
C ILE A 162 -4.25 6.72 2.65
N LEU A 163 -4.73 7.31 1.57
CA LEU A 163 -3.93 7.55 0.36
C LEU A 163 -2.75 8.49 0.61
N VAL A 164 -2.99 9.61 1.30
CA VAL A 164 -1.94 10.58 1.64
C VAL A 164 -0.91 9.97 2.58
N SER A 165 -1.35 9.24 3.59
CA SER A 165 -0.50 8.52 4.54
C SER A 165 0.40 7.52 3.83
N SER A 166 -0.18 6.65 2.98
CA SER A 166 0.60 5.67 2.21
C SER A 166 1.56 6.32 1.21
N CYS A 167 1.18 7.44 0.61
CA CYS A 167 2.07 8.21 -0.26
C CYS A 167 3.28 8.75 0.53
N TYR A 168 3.04 9.33 1.69
CA TYR A 168 4.10 9.81 2.58
C TYR A 168 5.06 8.69 2.99
N THR A 169 4.53 7.56 3.49
CA THR A 169 5.33 6.42 3.96
C THR A 169 6.12 5.79 2.81
N CYS A 170 5.49 5.64 1.65
CA CYS A 170 6.15 5.13 0.45
C CYS A 170 7.33 6.02 0.03
N LEU A 171 7.15 7.34 0.00
CA LEU A 171 8.22 8.28 -0.37
C LEU A 171 9.33 8.31 0.67
N ALA A 172 8.99 8.36 1.97
CA ALA A 172 9.97 8.41 3.06
C ALA A 172 10.82 7.13 3.11
N ASN A 173 10.17 5.96 3.06
CA ASN A 173 10.85 4.67 3.09
C ASN A 173 11.68 4.44 1.82
N THR A 174 11.14 4.76 0.64
CA THR A 174 11.87 4.63 -0.64
C THR A 174 13.09 5.55 -0.67
N GLY A 175 12.95 6.81 -0.23
CA GLY A 175 14.07 7.74 -0.16
C GLY A 175 15.19 7.22 0.75
N ARG A 176 14.84 6.65 1.90
CA ARG A 176 15.81 6.05 2.82
C ARG A 176 16.45 4.79 2.25
N LEU A 177 15.65 3.89 1.67
CA LEU A 177 16.14 2.68 1.02
C LEU A 177 17.18 3.00 -0.04
N LEU A 178 16.90 3.98 -0.90
CA LEU A 178 17.80 4.41 -1.96
C LEU A 178 19.09 5.05 -1.43
N ALA A 179 18.98 5.85 -0.37
CA ALA A 179 20.15 6.44 0.29
C ALA A 179 21.04 5.37 0.93
N SER A 180 20.44 4.34 1.55
CA SER A 180 21.19 3.27 2.23
C SER A 180 21.78 2.23 1.26
N SER A 181 21.16 2.03 0.10
CA SER A 181 21.59 1.06 -0.92
C SER A 181 22.45 1.67 -2.04
N GLU A 182 22.67 3.01 -2.00
CA GLU A 182 23.34 3.77 -3.09
C GLU A 182 22.68 3.55 -4.47
N THR A 183 21.40 3.16 -4.48
CA THR A 183 20.67 2.87 -5.71
C THR A 183 20.13 4.16 -6.32
N LYS A 184 20.31 4.34 -7.63
CA LYS A 184 19.75 5.50 -8.34
C LYS A 184 18.24 5.40 -8.49
N LEU A 185 17.55 6.50 -8.21
CA LEU A 185 16.09 6.63 -8.41
C LEU A 185 15.69 6.27 -9.85
N ARG A 186 14.90 5.19 -10.00
CA ARG A 186 14.32 4.76 -11.27
C ARG A 186 12.80 4.59 -11.16
N LEU A 187 12.15 5.53 -10.45
CA LEU A 187 10.71 5.48 -10.16
C LEU A 187 9.84 5.27 -11.42
N TRP A 188 10.24 5.87 -12.54
CA TRP A 188 9.55 5.67 -13.80
C TRP A 188 9.53 4.19 -14.26
N ARG A 189 10.63 3.46 -14.04
CA ARG A 189 10.70 2.03 -14.41
C ARG A 189 9.99 1.13 -13.42
N TRP A 190 9.80 1.57 -12.19
CA TRP A 190 9.20 0.74 -11.12
C TRP A 190 7.68 0.95 -11.00
N LEU A 191 7.18 2.16 -11.23
CA LEU A 191 5.77 2.53 -11.11
C LEU A 191 5.18 3.02 -12.43
N GLY A 192 5.85 3.94 -13.13
CA GLY A 192 5.29 4.57 -14.33
C GLY A 192 5.10 3.61 -15.50
N ALA A 193 6.11 2.82 -15.84
CA ALA A 193 6.02 1.85 -16.92
C ALA A 193 4.99 0.73 -16.67
N PRO A 194 4.91 0.11 -15.47
CA PRO A 194 3.86 -0.87 -15.15
C PRO A 194 2.44 -0.29 -15.20
N MET A 195 2.25 0.93 -14.67
CA MET A 195 0.92 1.57 -14.68
C MET A 195 0.43 1.87 -16.10
N LEU A 196 1.31 2.30 -16.99
CA LEU A 196 0.95 2.51 -18.39
C LEU A 196 0.66 1.19 -19.12
N ALA A 197 1.40 0.14 -18.82
CA ALA A 197 1.18 -1.19 -19.41
C ALA A 197 -0.13 -1.84 -18.94
N SER A 198 -0.65 -1.48 -17.77
CA SER A 198 -1.92 -2.00 -17.24
C SER A 198 -3.14 -1.20 -17.66
N ALA A 199 -2.95 0.02 -18.21
CA ALA A 199 -4.02 0.92 -18.65
C ALA A 199 -4.34 0.81 -20.16
N GLY A 200 -3.51 0.10 -20.95
CA GLY A 200 -3.71 -0.19 -22.36
C GLY A 200 -4.16 -1.60 -22.61
#